data_5208d011c9fa7821cbdb909a95d5befe
#
_entry.id   5208d011c9fa7821cbdb909a95d5befe
#
_cell.length_a   1.000
_cell.length_b   1.000
_cell.length_c   1.000
_cell.angle_alpha   90.00
_cell.angle_beta   90.00
_cell.angle_gamma   90.00
#
_symmetry.space_group_name_H-M   'P 1'
#
loop_
_entity.id
_entity.type
_entity.pdbx_description
1 polymer ?
#
loop_
_entity_poly.entity_id
_entity_poly.type
_entity_poly.pdbx_seq_one_letter_code
_entity_poly.pdbx_strand_id
1 'polypeptide(L)'
;RQDFWTTSSNKQFNFVQHINTILKADGKAAVVVPDNVLFEGGAGEIVRRKLLETTDLHTILRLPTGIFYKPGVKANVIFFDKRPASAETQTKEIWIYDFRTNVHFTLKQHPMTDKDLEDFISCYNPANRHERKETWSASNPDGRWRRFTAEETLARDKISLDIFWMKDKS
;
A
#
# COMPACT_ATOMS: atom_id res chain seq x y z
N ARG A 1 -3.73 -3.16 -23.90
CA ARG A 1 -4.76 -2.11 -24.01
C ARG A 1 -4.08 -0.75 -24.16
N GLN A 2 -4.64 0.10 -24.98
CA GLN A 2 -4.09 1.43 -25.26
C GLN A 2 -4.18 2.38 -24.06
N ASP A 3 -5.10 2.13 -23.13
CA ASP A 3 -5.30 2.90 -21.92
C ASP A 3 -4.39 2.44 -20.74
N PHE A 4 -3.59 1.41 -20.95
CA PHE A 4 -2.63 0.96 -19.95
C PHE A 4 -1.28 1.68 -20.10
N TRP A 5 -0.62 1.93 -18.96
CA TRP A 5 0.69 2.59 -18.93
C TRP A 5 1.79 1.71 -19.50
N THR A 6 1.65 0.38 -19.38
CA THR A 6 2.64 -0.58 -19.83
C THR A 6 2.00 -1.92 -20.15
N THR A 7 2.70 -2.71 -20.98
CA THR A 7 2.32 -4.09 -21.28
C THR A 7 3.02 -5.02 -20.28
N SER A 8 2.27 -5.97 -19.73
CA SER A 8 2.80 -6.96 -18.79
C SER A 8 2.04 -8.28 -18.94
N SER A 9 2.75 -9.39 -18.79
CA SER A 9 2.14 -10.72 -18.62
C SER A 9 1.66 -10.94 -17.18
N ASN A 10 2.08 -10.11 -16.23
CA ASN A 10 1.68 -10.20 -14.82
C ASN A 10 0.23 -9.71 -14.66
N LYS A 11 -0.65 -10.62 -14.28
CA LYS A 11 -2.07 -10.34 -14.12
C LYS A 11 -2.36 -9.31 -13.03
N GLN A 12 -1.56 -9.27 -11.98
CA GLN A 12 -1.74 -8.33 -10.87
C GLN A 12 -1.50 -6.89 -11.33
N PHE A 13 -0.47 -6.64 -12.14
CA PHE A 13 -0.22 -5.31 -12.71
C PHE A 13 -1.31 -4.90 -13.69
N ASN A 14 -1.79 -5.83 -14.50
CA ASN A 14 -2.89 -5.56 -15.42
C ASN A 14 -4.18 -5.25 -14.68
N PHE A 15 -4.43 -5.91 -13.56
CA PHE A 15 -5.59 -5.67 -12.71
C PHE A 15 -5.55 -4.25 -12.09
N VAL A 16 -4.40 -3.84 -11.57
CA VAL A 16 -4.21 -2.49 -11.00
C VAL A 16 -4.45 -1.43 -12.08
N GLN A 17 -3.86 -1.61 -13.28
CA GLN A 17 -4.06 -0.70 -14.39
C GLN A 17 -5.53 -0.62 -14.82
N HIS A 18 -6.21 -1.77 -14.87
CA HIS A 18 -7.63 -1.84 -15.19
C HIS A 18 -8.49 -1.07 -14.17
N ILE A 19 -8.26 -1.28 -12.87
CA ILE A 19 -8.96 -0.54 -11.81
C ILE A 19 -8.78 0.97 -12.02
N ASN A 20 -7.56 1.42 -12.29
CA ASN A 20 -7.31 2.84 -12.52
C ASN A 20 -8.07 3.37 -13.74
N THR A 21 -8.15 2.60 -14.83
CA THR A 21 -8.83 3.06 -16.07
C THR A 21 -10.34 3.19 -15.92
N ILE A 22 -10.96 2.33 -15.10
CA ILE A 22 -12.42 2.38 -14.89
C ILE A 22 -12.86 3.37 -13.83
N LEU A 23 -11.95 3.85 -13.00
CA LEU A 23 -12.27 4.89 -12.01
C LEU A 23 -12.53 6.22 -12.70
N LYS A 24 -13.58 6.89 -12.25
CA LYS A 24 -13.84 8.29 -12.60
C LYS A 24 -12.87 9.20 -11.85
N ALA A 25 -12.69 10.42 -12.33
CA ALA A 25 -12.00 11.46 -11.57
C ALA A 25 -12.66 11.61 -10.20
N ASP A 26 -11.83 11.73 -9.15
CA ASP A 26 -12.21 11.75 -7.74
C ASP A 26 -12.80 10.43 -7.22
N GLY A 27 -12.77 9.37 -8.03
CA GLY A 27 -13.08 8.02 -7.58
C GLY A 27 -12.01 7.47 -6.65
N LYS A 28 -12.40 6.54 -5.77
CA LYS A 28 -11.53 5.94 -4.76
C LYS A 28 -11.42 4.44 -4.98
N ALA A 29 -10.23 3.89 -4.72
CA ALA A 29 -9.99 2.46 -4.81
C ALA A 29 -9.29 1.93 -3.57
N ALA A 30 -9.65 0.71 -3.19
CA ALA A 30 -8.93 -0.10 -2.23
C ALA A 30 -8.72 -1.47 -2.88
N VAL A 31 -7.49 -1.86 -3.12
CA VAL A 31 -7.15 -3.04 -3.92
C VAL A 31 -6.20 -3.94 -3.13
N VAL A 32 -6.55 -5.22 -3.03
CA VAL A 32 -5.66 -6.23 -2.44
C VAL A 32 -4.67 -6.68 -3.49
N VAL A 33 -3.38 -6.54 -3.19
CA VAL A 33 -2.29 -6.90 -4.10
C VAL A 33 -1.23 -7.73 -3.37
N PRO A 34 -0.58 -8.69 -4.05
CA PRO A 34 0.55 -9.41 -3.46
C PRO A 34 1.80 -8.52 -3.37
N ASP A 35 2.78 -8.95 -2.59
CA ASP A 35 4.02 -8.18 -2.36
C ASP A 35 4.76 -7.83 -3.65
N ASN A 36 4.74 -8.70 -4.67
CA ASN A 36 5.46 -8.43 -5.91
C ASN A 36 4.98 -7.16 -6.62
N VAL A 37 3.73 -6.76 -6.44
CA VAL A 37 3.23 -5.49 -6.96
C VAL A 37 3.98 -4.29 -6.34
N LEU A 38 4.48 -4.45 -5.12
CA LEU A 38 5.19 -3.38 -4.41
C LEU A 38 6.68 -3.29 -4.77
N PHE A 39 7.33 -4.37 -5.23
CA PHE A 39 8.78 -4.37 -5.42
C PHE A 39 9.27 -4.81 -6.80
N GLU A 40 8.48 -5.51 -7.59
CA GLU A 40 8.94 -6.06 -8.87
C GLU A 40 9.35 -4.94 -9.84
N GLY A 41 10.47 -5.14 -10.55
CA GLY A 41 10.99 -4.18 -11.52
C GLY A 41 10.26 -4.24 -12.86
N GLY A 42 10.85 -3.63 -13.87
CA GLY A 42 10.29 -3.61 -15.22
C GLY A 42 8.91 -2.93 -15.28
N ALA A 43 7.90 -3.65 -15.75
CA ALA A 43 6.53 -3.16 -15.81
C ALA A 43 6.01 -2.70 -14.44
N GLY A 44 6.42 -3.38 -13.36
CA GLY A 44 6.04 -3.02 -11.99
C GLY A 44 6.53 -1.64 -11.59
N GLU A 45 7.77 -1.30 -11.93
CA GLU A 45 8.30 0.04 -11.69
C GLU A 45 7.50 1.11 -12.43
N ILE A 46 7.14 0.86 -13.69
CA ILE A 46 6.34 1.79 -14.49
C ILE A 46 4.96 1.99 -13.85
N VAL A 47 4.30 0.92 -13.44
CA VAL A 47 2.97 1.00 -12.78
C VAL A 47 3.06 1.79 -11.48
N ARG A 48 4.05 1.52 -10.64
CA ARG A 48 4.22 2.25 -9.37
C ARG A 48 4.50 3.73 -9.61
N ARG A 49 5.40 4.06 -10.55
CA ARG A 49 5.67 5.45 -10.91
C ARG A 49 4.38 6.16 -11.35
N LYS A 50 3.62 5.55 -12.22
CA LYS A 50 2.38 6.14 -12.75
C LYS A 50 1.30 6.27 -11.68
N LEU A 51 1.19 5.32 -10.76
CA LEU A 51 0.28 5.45 -9.63
C LEU A 51 0.62 6.66 -8.77
N LEU A 52 1.91 6.86 -8.46
CA LEU A 52 2.35 8.01 -7.67
C LEU A 52 2.15 9.34 -8.39
N GLU A 53 2.43 9.37 -9.71
CA GLU A 53 2.33 10.59 -10.50
C GLU A 53 0.89 11.01 -10.78
N THR A 54 0.01 10.05 -11.08
CA THR A 54 -1.34 10.31 -11.62
C THR A 54 -2.47 10.09 -10.64
N THR A 55 -2.21 9.42 -9.51
CA THR A 55 -3.20 9.22 -8.44
C THR A 55 -2.62 9.65 -7.11
N ASP A 56 -3.49 9.84 -6.11
CA ASP A 56 -3.08 10.01 -4.73
C ASP A 56 -3.06 8.64 -4.04
N LEU A 57 -1.90 7.97 -4.09
CA LEU A 57 -1.65 6.72 -3.37
C LEU A 57 -1.30 7.08 -1.93
N HIS A 58 -2.31 7.18 -1.08
CA HIS A 58 -2.17 7.77 0.25
C HIS A 58 -1.96 6.76 1.38
N THR A 59 -2.25 5.47 1.17
CA THR A 59 -2.19 4.48 2.24
C THR A 59 -1.88 3.10 1.70
N ILE A 60 -0.98 2.39 2.40
CA ILE A 60 -0.70 0.97 2.16
C ILE A 60 -0.84 0.25 3.50
N LEU A 61 -1.71 -0.76 3.55
CA LEU A 61 -1.84 -1.67 4.67
C LEU A 61 -1.09 -2.96 4.35
N ARG A 62 0.03 -3.22 5.05
CA ARG A 62 0.79 -4.47 4.92
C ARG A 62 0.07 -5.53 5.75
N LEU A 63 -0.66 -6.44 5.08
CA LEU A 63 -1.48 -7.44 5.76
C LEU A 63 -0.64 -8.52 6.44
N PRO A 64 -1.10 -9.06 7.57
CA PRO A 64 -0.42 -10.16 8.24
C PRO A 64 -0.52 -11.46 7.43
N THR A 65 0.39 -12.39 7.68
CA THR A 65 0.27 -13.75 7.16
C THR A 65 -0.71 -14.56 8.00
N GLY A 66 -1.14 -15.71 7.48
CA GLY A 66 -2.02 -16.63 8.20
C GLY A 66 -3.51 -16.30 8.14
N ILE A 67 -3.90 -15.25 7.39
CA ILE A 67 -5.31 -14.84 7.23
C ILE A 67 -5.96 -15.37 5.94
N PHE A 68 -5.18 -15.99 5.06
CA PHE A 68 -5.66 -16.59 3.82
C PHE A 68 -5.60 -18.12 3.87
N TYR A 69 -6.45 -18.80 3.10
CA TYR A 69 -6.45 -20.26 3.05
C TYR A 69 -5.12 -20.83 2.56
N LYS A 70 -4.49 -20.17 1.61
CA LYS A 70 -3.17 -20.58 1.13
C LYS A 70 -2.09 -20.11 2.11
N PRO A 71 -1.29 -21.03 2.68
CA PRO A 71 -0.22 -20.66 3.61
C PRO A 71 0.84 -19.77 2.95
N GLY A 72 1.42 -18.87 3.74
CA GLY A 72 2.54 -18.03 3.31
C GLY A 72 2.19 -16.91 2.33
N VAL A 73 0.90 -16.67 2.08
CA VAL A 73 0.50 -15.54 1.23
C VAL A 73 0.84 -14.23 1.92
N LYS A 74 1.56 -13.38 1.20
CA LYS A 74 1.92 -12.02 1.62
C LYS A 74 1.22 -11.02 0.73
N ALA A 75 0.26 -10.30 1.31
CA ALA A 75 -0.59 -9.37 0.57
C ALA A 75 -0.69 -8.03 1.28
N ASN A 76 -1.20 -7.06 0.55
CA ASN A 76 -1.34 -5.68 1.00
C ASN A 76 -2.65 -5.13 0.47
N VAL A 77 -3.15 -4.07 1.11
CA VAL A 77 -4.22 -3.25 0.54
C VAL A 77 -3.62 -1.90 0.18
N ILE A 78 -3.72 -1.51 -1.09
CA ILE A 78 -3.36 -0.17 -1.53
C ILE A 78 -4.62 0.66 -1.65
N PHE A 79 -4.57 1.89 -1.12
CA PHE A 79 -5.68 2.85 -1.15
C PHE A 79 -5.25 4.05 -1.97
N PHE A 80 -5.96 4.31 -3.06
CA PHE A 80 -5.65 5.48 -3.88
C PHE A 80 -6.91 6.18 -4.39
N ASP A 81 -6.80 7.50 -4.54
CA ASP A 81 -7.84 8.34 -5.10
C ASP A 81 -7.40 8.78 -6.49
N LYS A 82 -8.27 8.61 -7.47
CA LYS A 82 -7.99 9.11 -8.82
C LYS A 82 -8.25 10.62 -8.86
N ARG A 83 -7.27 11.35 -9.37
CA ARG A 83 -7.35 12.81 -9.48
C ARG A 83 -7.40 13.23 -10.95
N PRO A 84 -7.95 14.43 -11.26
CA PRO A 84 -7.83 15.02 -12.60
C PRO A 84 -6.36 15.14 -13.00
N ALA A 85 -6.07 15.02 -14.29
CA ALA A 85 -4.71 15.11 -14.82
C ALA A 85 -4.04 16.42 -14.40
N SER A 86 -2.78 16.34 -14.00
CA SER A 86 -1.95 17.47 -13.58
C SER A 86 -0.51 17.24 -14.00
N ALA A 87 0.24 18.33 -14.20
CA ALA A 87 1.67 18.26 -14.46
C ALA A 87 2.47 17.86 -13.21
N GLU A 88 1.89 18.05 -12.01
CA GLU A 88 2.54 17.72 -10.76
C GLU A 88 2.23 16.29 -10.33
N THR A 89 3.17 15.67 -9.60
CA THR A 89 2.94 14.38 -8.95
C THR A 89 1.80 14.51 -7.95
N GLN A 90 0.76 13.68 -8.15
CA GLN A 90 -0.47 13.76 -7.36
C GLN A 90 -0.30 13.22 -5.94
N THR A 91 0.48 12.15 -5.77
CA THR A 91 0.80 11.61 -4.45
C THR A 91 1.83 12.51 -3.79
N LYS A 92 1.53 13.02 -2.60
CA LYS A 92 2.47 13.84 -1.80
C LYS A 92 3.11 13.01 -0.69
N GLU A 93 2.32 12.21 0.00
CA GLU A 93 2.75 11.38 1.11
C GLU A 93 2.12 10.01 1.01
N ILE A 94 2.90 8.98 1.33
CA ILE A 94 2.43 7.61 1.41
C ILE A 94 2.52 7.19 2.88
N TRP A 95 1.40 6.76 3.41
CA TRP A 95 1.31 6.26 4.78
C TRP A 95 1.24 4.75 4.75
N ILE A 96 2.13 4.10 5.49
CA ILE A 96 2.22 2.64 5.53
C ILE A 96 1.94 2.14 6.94
N TYR A 97 0.99 1.20 7.06
CA TYR A 97 0.72 0.47 8.28
C TYR A 97 1.31 -0.93 8.17
N ASP A 98 2.27 -1.24 9.03
CA ASP A 98 2.84 -2.58 9.11
C ASP A 98 2.02 -3.43 10.08
N PHE A 99 1.13 -4.24 9.53
CA PHE A 99 0.35 -5.21 10.30
C PHE A 99 0.94 -6.62 10.19
N ARG A 100 2.18 -6.73 9.73
CA ARG A 100 2.80 -8.03 9.46
C ARG A 100 3.91 -8.40 10.44
N THR A 101 4.83 -7.47 10.69
CA THR A 101 6.01 -7.74 11.53
C THR A 101 5.58 -8.10 12.95
N ASN A 102 6.02 -9.25 13.43
CA ASN A 102 5.71 -9.77 14.77
C ASN A 102 4.21 -10.04 14.99
N VAL A 103 3.45 -10.31 13.92
CA VAL A 103 2.03 -10.67 13.99
C VAL A 103 1.84 -12.08 13.45
N HIS A 104 1.17 -12.93 14.21
CA HIS A 104 0.97 -14.35 13.90
C HIS A 104 -0.50 -14.73 14.03
N PHE A 105 -1.20 -14.76 12.90
CA PHE A 105 -2.56 -15.25 12.83
C PHE A 105 -2.62 -16.66 12.24
N THR A 106 -3.67 -17.38 12.58
CA THR A 106 -4.05 -18.65 11.96
C THR A 106 -5.56 -18.62 11.70
N LEU A 107 -6.02 -19.43 10.74
CA LEU A 107 -7.44 -19.40 10.38
C LEU A 107 -8.37 -19.98 11.47
N LYS A 108 -7.87 -20.92 12.27
CA LYS A 108 -8.71 -21.63 13.25
C LYS A 108 -8.39 -21.27 14.70
N GLN A 109 -7.12 -21.31 15.07
CA GLN A 109 -6.71 -21.18 16.46
C GLN A 109 -6.55 -19.72 16.91
N HIS A 110 -6.13 -18.86 16.01
CA HIS A 110 -5.91 -17.45 16.29
C HIS A 110 -6.27 -16.59 15.08
N PRO A 111 -7.57 -16.53 14.71
CA PRO A 111 -7.99 -15.77 13.55
C PRO A 111 -7.93 -14.27 13.78
N MET A 112 -7.69 -13.51 12.70
CA MET A 112 -7.81 -12.07 12.72
C MET A 112 -9.27 -11.68 12.88
N THR A 113 -9.54 -10.69 13.73
CA THR A 113 -10.88 -10.15 13.98
C THR A 113 -10.94 -8.67 13.67
N ASP A 114 -12.16 -8.12 13.63
CA ASP A 114 -12.36 -6.67 13.42
C ASP A 114 -11.64 -5.83 14.47
N LYS A 115 -11.55 -6.34 15.69
CA LYS A 115 -10.84 -5.66 16.79
C LYS A 115 -9.36 -5.45 16.47
N ASP A 116 -8.75 -6.39 15.78
CA ASP A 116 -7.33 -6.29 15.40
C ASP A 116 -7.07 -5.17 14.38
N LEU A 117 -8.10 -4.71 13.68
CA LEU A 117 -8.01 -3.62 12.71
C LEU A 117 -8.31 -2.23 13.31
N GLU A 118 -8.73 -2.15 14.56
CA GLU A 118 -9.12 -0.88 15.20
C GLU A 118 -7.97 0.14 15.19
N ASP A 119 -6.75 -0.28 15.48
CA ASP A 119 -5.60 0.62 15.48
C ASP A 119 -5.31 1.17 14.08
N PHE A 120 -5.36 0.31 13.05
CA PHE A 120 -5.22 0.77 11.67
C PHE A 120 -6.28 1.80 11.30
N ILE A 121 -7.54 1.54 11.64
CA ILE A 121 -8.65 2.46 11.32
C ILE A 121 -8.44 3.81 12.02
N SER A 122 -8.00 3.78 13.27
CA SER A 122 -7.66 5.00 14.02
C SER A 122 -6.54 5.79 13.33
N CYS A 123 -5.47 5.11 12.92
CA CYS A 123 -4.35 5.71 12.19
C CYS A 123 -4.78 6.25 10.83
N TYR A 124 -5.60 5.48 10.11
CA TYR A 124 -6.13 5.87 8.80
C TYR A 124 -6.91 7.20 8.89
N ASN A 125 -7.59 7.41 9.99
CA ASN A 125 -8.38 8.61 10.28
C ASN A 125 -9.35 8.95 9.13
N PRO A 126 -10.39 8.14 8.90
CA PRO A 126 -11.30 8.34 7.76
C PRO A 126 -12.07 9.66 7.82
N ALA A 127 -12.25 10.22 9.01
CA ALA A 127 -12.92 11.51 9.18
C ALA A 127 -12.06 12.67 8.70
N ASN A 128 -10.73 12.61 8.92
CA ASN A 128 -9.81 13.66 8.48
C ASN A 128 -8.40 13.12 8.23
N ARG A 129 -8.12 12.72 6.98
CA ARG A 129 -6.81 12.19 6.60
C ARG A 129 -5.69 13.23 6.66
N HIS A 130 -5.99 14.52 6.68
CA HIS A 130 -4.98 15.59 6.79
C HIS A 130 -4.42 15.72 8.20
N GLU A 131 -5.07 15.16 9.21
CA GLU A 131 -4.63 15.17 10.61
C GLU A 131 -3.94 13.88 11.04
N ARG A 132 -3.49 13.05 10.09
CA ARG A 132 -2.74 11.84 10.39
C ARG A 132 -1.40 12.15 11.03
N LYS A 133 -1.01 11.32 12.02
CA LYS A 133 0.27 11.43 12.71
C LYS A 133 0.91 10.06 12.80
N GLU A 134 2.22 10.01 12.58
CA GLU A 134 2.98 8.76 12.72
C GLU A 134 2.91 8.24 14.15
N THR A 135 2.81 6.92 14.30
CA THR A 135 3.02 6.25 15.59
C THR A 135 4.46 5.78 15.74
N TRP A 136 5.16 5.59 14.64
CA TRP A 136 6.59 5.28 14.68
C TRP A 136 7.39 6.54 14.97
N SER A 137 8.41 6.37 15.82
CA SER A 137 9.45 7.39 16.05
C SER A 137 10.71 6.71 16.59
N ALA A 138 11.81 7.46 16.71
CA ALA A 138 13.04 6.95 17.30
C ALA A 138 12.82 6.51 18.76
N SER A 139 11.90 7.14 19.48
CA SER A 139 11.52 6.77 20.85
C SER A 139 10.42 5.71 20.92
N ASN A 140 9.76 5.41 19.81
CA ASN A 140 8.76 4.34 19.68
C ASN A 140 9.02 3.49 18.42
N PRO A 141 10.10 2.68 18.41
CA PRO A 141 10.50 1.93 17.21
C PRO A 141 9.51 0.83 16.81
N ASP A 142 8.60 0.44 17.69
CA ASP A 142 7.56 -0.56 17.44
C ASP A 142 6.25 0.07 16.91
N GLY A 143 6.21 1.36 16.65
CA GLY A 143 5.07 2.01 16.03
C GLY A 143 4.83 1.48 14.61
N ARG A 144 3.57 1.14 14.31
CA ARG A 144 3.18 0.45 13.06
C ARG A 144 2.80 1.39 11.93
N TRP A 145 2.71 2.67 12.17
CA TRP A 145 2.21 3.67 11.22
C TRP A 145 3.29 4.70 10.93
N ARG A 146 3.71 4.77 9.67
CA ARG A 146 4.83 5.62 9.26
C ARG A 146 4.55 6.32 7.95
N ARG A 147 5.01 7.56 7.83
CA ARG A 147 4.86 8.40 6.66
C ARG A 147 6.14 8.43 5.83
N PHE A 148 5.98 8.39 4.51
CA PHE A 148 7.05 8.59 3.53
C PHE A 148 6.62 9.64 2.53
N THR A 149 7.53 10.50 2.10
CA THR A 149 7.22 11.44 1.02
C THR A 149 7.24 10.73 -0.33
N ALA A 150 6.49 11.24 -1.30
CA ALA A 150 6.55 10.71 -2.67
C ALA A 150 7.95 10.87 -3.25
N GLU A 151 8.64 11.96 -2.93
CA GLU A 151 10.02 12.21 -3.37
C GLU A 151 10.98 11.11 -2.87
N GLU A 152 10.94 10.77 -1.58
CA GLU A 152 11.73 9.68 -1.01
C GLU A 152 11.45 8.36 -1.73
N THR A 153 10.19 8.09 -1.99
CA THR A 153 9.75 6.82 -2.60
C THR A 153 10.19 6.72 -4.05
N LEU A 154 10.04 7.80 -4.82
CA LEU A 154 10.47 7.86 -6.22
C LEU A 154 12.00 7.71 -6.37
N ALA A 155 12.76 8.08 -5.34
CA ALA A 155 14.21 7.94 -5.32
C ALA A 155 14.69 6.53 -4.93
N ARG A 156 13.80 5.66 -4.48
CA ARG A 156 14.16 4.28 -4.10
C ARG A 156 14.47 3.44 -5.35
N ASP A 157 15.33 2.42 -5.16
CA ASP A 157 15.60 1.45 -6.22
C ASP A 157 14.30 0.85 -6.74
N LYS A 158 14.11 0.89 -8.07
CA LYS A 158 12.90 0.41 -8.76
C LYS A 158 11.59 1.00 -8.23
N ILE A 159 11.65 2.10 -7.51
CA ILE A 159 10.48 2.72 -6.84
C ILE A 159 9.77 1.67 -5.97
N SER A 160 10.53 0.88 -5.23
CA SER A 160 9.97 -0.17 -4.37
C SER A 160 9.16 0.46 -3.23
N LEU A 161 7.95 -0.06 -3.04
CA LEU A 161 7.06 0.24 -1.92
C LEU A 161 7.08 -0.87 -0.87
N ASP A 162 7.95 -1.85 -1.03
CA ASP A 162 8.14 -2.96 -0.09
C ASP A 162 9.01 -2.48 1.08
N ILE A 163 8.40 -1.72 1.98
CA ILE A 163 9.08 -1.01 3.05
C ILE A 163 8.70 -1.63 4.41
N PHE A 164 9.73 -1.96 5.18
CA PHE A 164 9.62 -2.35 6.59
C PHE A 164 10.63 -1.56 7.42
N TRP A 165 10.32 -1.30 8.67
CA TRP A 165 11.19 -0.53 9.59
C TRP A 165 11.30 -1.16 10.97
N MET A 166 10.40 -2.08 11.32
CA MET A 166 10.43 -2.71 12.63
C MET A 166 11.36 -3.91 12.66
N LYS A 167 11.97 -4.13 13.80
CA LYS A 167 12.83 -5.28 14.01
C LYS A 167 11.98 -6.54 14.19
N ASP A 168 12.31 -7.59 13.44
CA ASP A 168 11.74 -8.91 13.63
C ASP A 168 12.26 -9.49 14.95
N LYS A 169 11.32 -9.91 15.82
CA LYS A 169 11.60 -10.48 17.13
C LYS A 169 11.47 -11.99 17.19
N SER A 170 11.16 -12.61 16.04
CA SER A 170 11.02 -14.08 15.93
C SER A 170 12.36 -14.79 15.90
#